data_9c22e369154524352eb13a26f01313e8
#
_entry.id   9c22e369154524352eb13a26f01313e8
#
_cell.length_a   1.000
_cell.length_b   1.000
_cell.length_c   1.000
_cell.angle_alpha   90.00
_cell.angle_beta   90.00
_cell.angle_gamma   90.00
#
_symmetry.space_group_name_H-M   'P 1'
#
loop_
_entity.id
_entity.type
_entity.pdbx_description
1 polymer ?
#
loop_
_entity_poly.entity_id
_entity_poly.type
_entity_poly.pdbx_seq_one_letter_code
_entity_poly.pdbx_strand_id
1 'polypeptide(L)'
;MKNEIYDSMLSRYDLTTEQNKRNAIFEVNQQVILAGLYSGGFFESAAFYGGTCLRIFHGLQRFSEDMDFSLLVQDNAFDFSNYFQPIVDTFALVGREVEIKKKDKKSFGKVESAFLKDNTDVYDVMFQTDKSIKIKIEVDTCPPLNFKTEQKLLLQPHSFMTRCFTLPDLFAGKMHALVYRAWKNRVKGRDWYDFEWYVRHHVPLDFAHLAERCKQFNHEDITPEQFKEKLKERLSTADMKQVKADVLPFVRNPKELDIWSNDYFVQLADMVRLE
;
A
#
# COMPACT_ATOMS: atom_id res chain seq x y z
N MET A 1 31.48 -4.08 -9.07
CA MET A 1 31.20 -3.00 -10.05
C MET A 1 30.14 -2.08 -9.45
N LYS A 2 30.34 -0.74 -9.46
CA LYS A 2 29.23 0.20 -9.20
C LYS A 2 28.19 -0.02 -10.28
N ASN A 3 26.95 -0.25 -9.91
CA ASN A 3 25.88 -0.40 -10.89
C ASN A 3 25.28 0.98 -11.16
N GLU A 4 25.60 1.56 -12.31
CA GLU A 4 25.21 2.91 -12.70
C GLU A 4 23.68 3.12 -12.69
N ILE A 5 22.92 2.06 -13.01
CA ILE A 5 21.43 2.15 -13.02
C ILE A 5 20.88 2.35 -11.61
N TYR A 6 21.31 1.52 -10.66
CA TYR A 6 20.84 1.61 -9.29
C TYR A 6 21.26 2.93 -8.62
N ASP A 7 22.51 3.34 -8.82
CA ASP A 7 23.02 4.60 -8.30
C ASP A 7 22.31 5.81 -8.94
N SER A 8 21.98 5.74 -10.23
CA SER A 8 21.17 6.75 -10.92
C SER A 8 19.74 6.83 -10.38
N MET A 9 19.12 5.69 -10.02
CA MET A 9 17.80 5.69 -9.39
C MET A 9 17.84 6.36 -8.02
N LEU A 10 18.84 6.05 -7.18
CA LEU A 10 19.02 6.65 -5.86
C LEU A 10 19.30 8.15 -5.91
N SER A 11 20.05 8.63 -6.92
CA SER A 11 20.43 10.05 -7.04
C SER A 11 19.23 11.00 -7.20
N ARG A 12 18.04 10.49 -7.47
CA ARG A 12 16.79 11.27 -7.58
C ARG A 12 16.16 11.62 -6.23
N TYR A 13 16.68 11.05 -5.16
CA TYR A 13 16.17 11.20 -3.81
C TYR A 13 17.09 12.08 -2.96
N ASP A 14 16.51 12.72 -1.96
CA ASP A 14 17.28 13.34 -0.90
C ASP A 14 17.93 12.24 -0.04
N LEU A 15 19.26 12.25 0.02
CA LEU A 15 20.06 11.29 0.79
C LEU A 15 20.77 11.94 1.97
N THR A 16 20.34 13.13 2.40
CA THR A 16 21.05 13.93 3.42
C THR A 16 20.95 13.34 4.82
N THR A 17 19.90 12.59 5.13
CA THR A 17 19.73 11.92 6.43
C THR A 17 19.70 10.41 6.25
N GLU A 18 20.08 9.66 7.30
CA GLU A 18 20.01 8.19 7.26
C GLU A 18 18.56 7.70 7.02
N GLN A 19 17.56 8.41 7.56
CA GLN A 19 16.16 8.06 7.30
C GLN A 19 15.77 8.28 5.84
N ASN A 20 16.15 9.41 5.24
CA ASN A 20 15.88 9.69 3.83
C ASN A 20 16.57 8.68 2.93
N LYS A 21 17.83 8.34 3.22
CA LYS A 21 18.60 7.33 2.50
C LYS A 21 17.91 5.95 2.58
N ARG A 22 17.50 5.54 3.79
CA ARG A 22 16.75 4.30 3.98
C ARG A 22 15.45 4.29 3.17
N ASN A 23 14.67 5.37 3.22
CA ASN A 23 13.41 5.51 2.47
C ASN A 23 13.64 5.44 0.95
N ALA A 24 14.71 6.09 0.45
CA ALA A 24 15.09 6.05 -0.95
C ALA A 24 15.44 4.62 -1.40
N ILE A 25 16.22 3.89 -0.61
CA ILE A 25 16.58 2.50 -0.91
C ILE A 25 15.33 1.61 -0.95
N PHE A 26 14.38 1.78 -0.02
CA PHE A 26 13.11 1.05 -0.08
C PHE A 26 12.35 1.33 -1.38
N GLU A 27 12.15 2.61 -1.73
CA GLU A 27 11.36 3.01 -2.90
C GLU A 27 12.02 2.58 -4.21
N VAL A 28 13.35 2.66 -4.32
CA VAL A 28 14.11 2.14 -5.47
C VAL A 28 13.94 0.62 -5.60
N ASN A 29 14.09 -0.12 -4.50
CA ASN A 29 13.91 -1.56 -4.51
C ASN A 29 12.47 -1.98 -4.85
N GLN A 30 11.46 -1.23 -4.39
CA GLN A 30 10.06 -1.45 -4.77
C GLN A 30 9.85 -1.28 -6.29
N GLN A 31 10.48 -0.28 -6.91
CA GLN A 31 10.43 -0.10 -8.37
C GLN A 31 11.11 -1.24 -9.12
N VAL A 32 12.24 -1.76 -8.61
CA VAL A 32 12.91 -2.94 -9.20
C VAL A 32 12.04 -4.19 -9.07
N ILE A 33 11.36 -4.39 -7.94
CA ILE A 33 10.39 -5.49 -7.77
C ILE A 33 9.26 -5.36 -8.81
N LEU A 34 8.69 -4.18 -9.00
CA LEU A 34 7.63 -3.95 -10.00
C LEU A 34 8.11 -4.29 -11.42
N ALA A 35 9.35 -3.94 -11.77
CA ALA A 35 9.96 -4.29 -13.06
C ALA A 35 10.12 -5.81 -13.22
N GLY A 36 10.56 -6.51 -12.18
CA GLY A 36 10.65 -7.98 -12.17
C GLY A 36 9.30 -8.66 -12.32
N LEU A 37 8.29 -8.16 -11.60
CA LEU A 37 6.92 -8.64 -11.72
C LEU A 37 6.34 -8.42 -13.13
N TYR A 38 6.62 -7.27 -13.74
CA TYR A 38 6.25 -6.99 -15.13
C TYR A 38 6.92 -7.97 -16.09
N SER A 39 8.23 -8.19 -15.94
CA SER A 39 9.00 -9.12 -16.79
C SER A 39 8.50 -10.56 -16.67
N GLY A 40 7.97 -10.93 -15.50
CA GLY A 40 7.35 -12.24 -15.26
C GLY A 40 5.89 -12.36 -15.71
N GLY A 41 5.27 -11.31 -16.27
CA GLY A 41 3.86 -11.33 -16.69
C GLY A 41 2.84 -11.24 -15.55
N PHE A 42 3.27 -10.89 -14.33
CA PHE A 42 2.40 -10.85 -13.14
C PHE A 42 1.16 -9.95 -13.32
N PHE A 43 1.32 -8.82 -13.99
CA PHE A 43 0.25 -7.86 -14.22
C PHE A 43 -0.82 -8.29 -15.23
N GLU A 44 -0.69 -9.48 -15.82
CA GLU A 44 -1.77 -10.10 -16.59
C GLU A 44 -2.89 -10.59 -15.68
N SER A 45 -2.56 -11.07 -14.48
CA SER A 45 -3.48 -11.66 -13.51
C SER A 45 -3.68 -10.87 -12.23
N ALA A 46 -2.87 -9.82 -11.98
CA ALA A 46 -2.88 -9.05 -10.74
C ALA A 46 -2.77 -7.55 -10.97
N ALA A 47 -3.17 -6.77 -9.96
CA ALA A 47 -3.02 -5.32 -9.93
C ALA A 47 -2.37 -4.85 -8.62
N PHE A 48 -1.56 -3.81 -8.72
CA PHE A 48 -0.92 -3.14 -7.60
C PHE A 48 -1.86 -2.15 -6.93
N TYR A 49 -1.92 -2.16 -5.61
CA TYR A 49 -2.78 -1.26 -4.85
C TYR A 49 -2.12 -0.82 -3.53
N GLY A 50 -2.88 -0.17 -2.66
CA GLY A 50 -2.40 0.22 -1.34
C GLY A 50 -1.55 1.49 -1.30
N GLY A 51 -0.90 1.72 -0.14
CA GLY A 51 -0.17 2.96 0.12
C GLY A 51 1.07 3.16 -0.75
N THR A 52 1.75 2.08 -1.14
CA THR A 52 2.93 2.16 -1.99
C THR A 52 2.56 2.46 -3.45
N CYS A 53 1.42 1.93 -3.93
CA CYS A 53 0.87 2.31 -5.23
C CYS A 53 0.55 3.82 -5.27
N LEU A 54 -0.13 4.33 -4.23
CA LEU A 54 -0.44 5.74 -4.10
C LEU A 54 0.83 6.60 -4.04
N ARG A 55 1.88 6.13 -3.38
CA ARG A 55 3.18 6.80 -3.27
C ARG A 55 3.89 6.88 -4.62
N ILE A 56 4.07 5.76 -5.29
CA ILE A 56 4.89 5.65 -6.51
C ILE A 56 4.21 6.33 -7.69
N PHE A 57 2.88 6.15 -7.84
CA PHE A 57 2.17 6.56 -9.05
C PHE A 57 1.34 7.84 -8.92
N HIS A 58 1.03 8.26 -7.68
CA HIS A 58 0.12 9.39 -7.46
C HIS A 58 0.70 10.47 -6.55
N GLY A 59 1.97 10.35 -6.14
CA GLY A 59 2.67 11.41 -5.44
C GLY A 59 2.31 11.57 -3.96
N LEU A 60 1.84 10.53 -3.30
CA LEU A 60 1.66 10.55 -1.84
C LEU A 60 2.96 10.96 -1.14
N GLN A 61 2.91 11.97 -0.28
CA GLN A 61 4.13 12.55 0.29
C GLN A 61 4.75 11.72 1.41
N ARG A 62 3.94 10.93 2.14
CA ARG A 62 4.46 10.03 3.17
C ARG A 62 5.12 8.80 2.55
N PHE A 63 6.10 8.27 3.27
CA PHE A 63 6.76 7.02 2.91
C PHE A 63 5.85 5.78 3.11
N SER A 64 6.07 4.73 2.32
CA SER A 64 5.34 3.47 2.40
C SER A 64 6.28 2.28 2.21
N GLU A 65 6.10 1.21 3.00
CA GLU A 65 7.04 0.09 3.11
C GLU A 65 6.56 -1.18 2.39
N ASP A 66 5.29 -1.56 2.60
CA ASP A 66 4.72 -2.81 2.09
C ASP A 66 4.23 -2.66 0.64
N MET A 67 4.25 -3.74 -0.12
CA MET A 67 3.72 -3.80 -1.47
C MET A 67 2.50 -4.71 -1.50
N ASP A 68 1.34 -4.12 -1.81
CA ASP A 68 0.05 -4.80 -1.80
C ASP A 68 -0.42 -5.10 -3.22
N PHE A 69 -0.76 -6.35 -3.50
CA PHE A 69 -1.29 -6.80 -4.80
C PHE A 69 -2.60 -7.54 -4.62
N SER A 70 -3.48 -7.40 -5.58
CA SER A 70 -4.77 -8.09 -5.67
C SER A 70 -4.85 -8.86 -6.97
N LEU A 71 -5.28 -10.10 -6.93
CA LEU A 71 -5.64 -10.79 -8.16
C LEU A 71 -6.86 -10.11 -8.81
N LEU A 72 -6.97 -10.22 -10.14
CA LEU A 72 -8.10 -9.69 -10.91
C LEU A 72 -9.34 -10.59 -10.80
N VAL A 73 -9.12 -11.86 -10.47
CA VAL A 73 -10.14 -12.87 -10.20
C VAL A 73 -9.71 -13.66 -8.97
N GLN A 74 -10.67 -14.23 -8.26
CA GLN A 74 -10.36 -15.07 -7.11
C GLN A 74 -9.75 -16.39 -7.57
N ASP A 75 -8.56 -16.72 -7.05
CA ASP A 75 -7.85 -17.94 -7.36
C ASP A 75 -7.08 -18.46 -6.13
N ASN A 76 -7.60 -19.49 -5.49
CA ASN A 76 -6.98 -20.11 -4.33
C ASN A 76 -5.78 -21.02 -4.70
N ALA A 77 -5.59 -21.34 -5.98
CA ALA A 77 -4.46 -22.12 -6.48
C ALA A 77 -3.30 -21.24 -6.99
N PHE A 78 -3.45 -19.93 -6.92
CA PHE A 78 -2.43 -19.00 -7.36
C PHE A 78 -1.11 -19.20 -6.61
N ASP A 79 -0.02 -19.33 -7.36
CA ASP A 79 1.33 -19.49 -6.80
C ASP A 79 2.25 -18.35 -7.23
N PHE A 80 2.51 -17.45 -6.28
CA PHE A 80 3.41 -16.31 -6.50
C PHE A 80 4.87 -16.74 -6.69
N SER A 81 5.27 -17.96 -6.33
CA SER A 81 6.65 -18.42 -6.50
C SER A 81 7.11 -18.44 -7.97
N ASN A 82 6.17 -18.53 -8.91
CA ASN A 82 6.43 -18.44 -10.35
C ASN A 82 7.10 -17.11 -10.76
N TYR A 83 6.96 -16.06 -9.92
CA TYR A 83 7.51 -14.73 -10.17
C TYR A 83 8.83 -14.44 -9.41
N PHE A 84 9.32 -15.39 -8.61
CA PHE A 84 10.56 -15.20 -7.84
C PHE A 84 11.76 -14.99 -8.76
N GLN A 85 11.92 -15.88 -9.74
CA GLN A 85 13.07 -15.82 -10.63
C GLN A 85 13.12 -14.51 -11.45
N PRO A 86 12.04 -14.04 -12.09
CA PRO A 86 12.00 -12.74 -12.75
C PRO A 86 12.40 -11.56 -11.85
N ILE A 87 11.99 -11.57 -10.58
CA ILE A 87 12.40 -10.54 -9.61
C ILE A 87 13.90 -10.63 -9.32
N VAL A 88 14.42 -11.84 -9.04
CA VAL A 88 15.85 -12.09 -8.76
C VAL A 88 16.71 -11.65 -9.94
N ASP A 89 16.33 -12.02 -11.16
CA ASP A 89 17.05 -11.66 -12.39
C ASP A 89 17.07 -10.13 -12.58
N THR A 90 15.95 -9.46 -12.30
CA THR A 90 15.90 -7.99 -12.41
C THR A 90 16.80 -7.31 -11.38
N PHE A 91 16.88 -7.83 -10.15
CA PHE A 91 17.85 -7.34 -9.17
C PHE A 91 19.30 -7.58 -9.61
N ALA A 92 19.60 -8.73 -10.20
CA ALA A 92 20.93 -9.01 -10.73
C ALA A 92 21.35 -8.02 -11.81
N LEU A 93 20.44 -7.58 -12.70
CA LEU A 93 20.69 -6.53 -13.70
C LEU A 93 21.10 -5.19 -13.08
N VAL A 94 20.57 -4.87 -11.90
CA VAL A 94 20.93 -3.66 -11.17
C VAL A 94 22.02 -3.91 -10.10
N GLY A 95 22.74 -5.03 -10.19
CA GLY A 95 23.89 -5.37 -9.34
C GLY A 95 23.53 -5.66 -7.89
N ARG A 96 22.34 -6.19 -7.64
CA ARG A 96 21.86 -6.55 -6.31
C ARG A 96 21.50 -8.03 -6.24
N GLU A 97 21.74 -8.64 -5.08
CA GLU A 97 21.37 -10.02 -4.82
C GLU A 97 20.26 -10.05 -3.77
N VAL A 98 19.20 -10.78 -4.07
CA VAL A 98 18.03 -10.91 -3.20
C VAL A 98 17.63 -12.36 -3.01
N GLU A 99 16.99 -12.64 -1.89
CA GLU A 99 16.33 -13.90 -1.58
C GLU A 99 14.85 -13.62 -1.28
N ILE A 100 13.95 -14.43 -1.82
CA ILE A 100 12.51 -14.29 -1.60
C ILE A 100 12.02 -15.51 -0.82
N LYS A 101 11.31 -15.27 0.28
CA LYS A 101 10.75 -16.33 1.12
C LYS A 101 9.26 -16.12 1.36
N LYS A 102 8.48 -17.19 1.19
CA LYS A 102 7.08 -17.20 1.65
C LYS A 102 7.08 -17.25 3.17
N LYS A 103 6.28 -16.38 3.79
CA LYS A 103 6.04 -16.45 5.24
C LYS A 103 5.00 -17.51 5.57
N ASP A 104 5.33 -18.42 6.47
CA ASP A 104 4.34 -19.32 7.03
C ASP A 104 3.34 -18.54 7.90
N LYS A 105 2.04 -18.79 7.69
CA LYS A 105 0.96 -18.18 8.49
C LYS A 105 1.13 -18.39 10.00
N LYS A 106 1.80 -19.48 10.41
CA LYS A 106 2.13 -19.77 11.81
C LYS A 106 3.20 -18.84 12.42
N SER A 107 3.97 -18.14 11.59
CA SER A 107 5.03 -17.23 12.05
C SER A 107 4.54 -15.79 12.30
N PHE A 108 3.27 -15.52 12.03
CA PHE A 108 2.68 -14.20 12.32
C PHE A 108 2.44 -14.04 13.82
N GLY A 109 2.86 -12.91 14.38
CA GLY A 109 2.47 -12.53 15.73
C GLY A 109 0.94 -12.40 15.84
N LYS A 110 0.37 -12.57 17.05
CA LYS A 110 -1.09 -12.46 17.29
C LYS A 110 -1.74 -11.20 16.69
N VAL A 111 -0.97 -10.13 16.52
CA VAL A 111 -1.41 -8.86 15.94
C VAL A 111 -1.39 -8.91 14.43
N GLU A 112 -0.34 -9.45 13.80
CA GLU A 112 -0.25 -9.60 12.35
C GLU A 112 -1.29 -10.58 11.80
N SER A 113 -1.49 -11.72 12.49
CA SER A 113 -2.48 -12.73 12.09
C SER A 113 -3.94 -12.24 12.13
N ALA A 114 -4.25 -11.24 12.97
CA ALA A 114 -5.59 -10.66 13.05
C ALA A 114 -5.93 -9.74 11.85
N PHE A 115 -4.93 -9.37 11.05
CA PHE A 115 -5.07 -8.47 9.90
C PHE A 115 -4.82 -9.11 8.55
N LEU A 116 -4.13 -10.24 8.53
CA LEU A 116 -4.02 -11.06 7.35
C LEU A 116 -5.32 -11.84 7.20
N LYS A 117 -6.06 -11.49 6.18
CA LYS A 117 -7.19 -12.27 5.73
C LYS A 117 -6.69 -13.68 5.40
N ASP A 118 -7.51 -14.69 5.63
CA ASP A 118 -7.14 -16.10 5.38
C ASP A 118 -6.62 -16.36 3.96
N ASN A 119 -6.96 -15.46 3.02
CA ASN A 119 -6.65 -15.55 1.59
C ASN A 119 -5.50 -14.62 1.14
N THR A 120 -4.74 -14.00 2.07
CA THR A 120 -3.58 -13.18 1.72
C THR A 120 -2.30 -13.99 1.91
N ASP A 121 -1.54 -14.15 0.84
CA ASP A 121 -0.20 -14.71 0.88
C ASP A 121 0.82 -13.61 1.11
N VAL A 122 1.83 -13.87 1.96
CA VAL A 122 2.85 -12.88 2.34
C VAL A 122 4.23 -13.41 2.02
N TYR A 123 5.05 -12.56 1.40
CA TYR A 123 6.42 -12.86 0.99
C TYR A 123 7.37 -11.77 1.45
N ASP A 124 8.58 -12.16 1.80
CA ASP A 124 9.65 -11.26 2.19
C ASP A 124 10.75 -11.26 1.12
N VAL A 125 11.11 -10.10 0.60
CA VAL A 125 12.31 -9.89 -0.23
C VAL A 125 13.41 -9.37 0.67
N MET A 126 14.49 -10.15 0.80
CA MET A 126 15.63 -9.88 1.67
C MET A 126 16.87 -9.60 0.83
N PHE A 127 17.67 -8.62 1.24
CA PHE A 127 18.86 -8.15 0.53
C PHE A 127 20.12 -8.68 1.20
N GLN A 128 21.03 -9.30 0.43
CA GLN A 128 22.28 -9.84 0.97
C GLN A 128 23.25 -8.73 1.38
N THR A 129 23.25 -7.63 0.64
CA THR A 129 24.12 -6.46 0.89
C THR A 129 23.64 -5.55 2.00
N ASP A 130 22.35 -5.59 2.36
CA ASP A 130 21.77 -4.81 3.45
C ASP A 130 20.67 -5.61 4.16
N LYS A 131 21.09 -6.40 5.14
CA LYS A 131 20.19 -7.26 5.93
C LYS A 131 19.17 -6.50 6.79
N SER A 132 19.31 -5.18 6.91
CA SER A 132 18.36 -4.31 7.62
C SER A 132 17.15 -3.94 6.76
N ILE A 133 17.25 -4.15 5.44
CA ILE A 133 16.18 -3.85 4.48
C ILE A 133 15.44 -5.14 4.13
N LYS A 134 14.12 -5.07 4.29
CA LYS A 134 13.21 -6.15 3.99
C LYS A 134 11.93 -5.56 3.43
N ILE A 135 11.56 -5.97 2.23
CA ILE A 135 10.30 -5.54 1.60
C ILE A 135 9.30 -6.66 1.69
N LYS A 136 8.14 -6.35 2.24
CA LYS A 136 7.03 -7.27 2.34
C LYS A 136 6.12 -7.13 1.12
N ILE A 137 5.82 -8.25 0.49
CA ILE A 137 4.85 -8.37 -0.59
C ILE A 137 3.63 -9.11 -0.04
N GLU A 138 2.46 -8.53 -0.19
CA GLU A 138 1.17 -9.13 0.13
C GLU A 138 0.37 -9.34 -1.17
N VAL A 139 -0.16 -10.55 -1.36
CA VAL A 139 -1.00 -10.89 -2.52
C VAL A 139 -2.35 -11.37 -2.00
N ASP A 140 -3.41 -10.62 -2.27
CA ASP A 140 -4.79 -11.04 -1.97
C ASP A 140 -5.26 -11.96 -3.10
N THR A 141 -5.41 -13.25 -2.79
CA THR A 141 -5.81 -14.29 -3.76
C THR A 141 -7.31 -14.49 -3.85
N CYS A 142 -8.08 -13.91 -2.93
CA CYS A 142 -9.54 -13.91 -2.94
C CYS A 142 -10.08 -12.49 -2.67
N PRO A 143 -9.76 -11.53 -3.56
CA PRO A 143 -10.13 -10.13 -3.33
C PRO A 143 -11.64 -9.90 -3.49
N PRO A 144 -12.18 -8.88 -2.79
CA PRO A 144 -13.46 -8.30 -3.19
C PRO A 144 -13.34 -7.75 -4.60
N LEU A 145 -14.25 -8.18 -5.46
CA LEU A 145 -14.27 -7.76 -6.87
C LEU A 145 -14.91 -6.36 -7.01
N ASN A 146 -15.40 -6.03 -8.20
CA ASN A 146 -15.97 -4.71 -8.51
C ASN A 146 -15.00 -3.55 -8.37
N PHE A 147 -13.71 -3.77 -8.65
CA PHE A 147 -12.71 -2.72 -8.79
C PHE A 147 -12.30 -2.54 -10.26
N LYS A 148 -11.86 -1.33 -10.58
CA LYS A 148 -11.32 -0.94 -11.88
C LYS A 148 -9.81 -0.85 -11.82
N THR A 149 -9.16 -1.11 -12.94
CA THR A 149 -7.69 -1.00 -13.06
C THR A 149 -7.30 -0.07 -14.20
N GLU A 150 -6.12 0.52 -14.07
CA GLU A 150 -5.48 1.33 -15.10
C GLU A 150 -4.02 0.93 -15.28
N GLN A 151 -3.42 1.29 -16.43
CA GLN A 151 -2.02 1.05 -16.69
C GLN A 151 -1.21 2.31 -16.35
N LYS A 152 -0.17 2.17 -15.54
CA LYS A 152 0.74 3.24 -15.14
C LYS A 152 2.15 2.96 -15.64
N LEU A 153 2.75 3.95 -16.29
CA LEU A 153 4.12 3.85 -16.81
C LEU A 153 5.14 4.13 -15.70
N LEU A 154 6.13 3.25 -15.57
CA LEU A 154 7.38 3.51 -14.86
C LEU A 154 8.54 3.52 -15.86
N LEU A 155 9.55 4.37 -15.59
CA LEU A 155 10.71 4.56 -16.47
C LEU A 155 11.99 3.92 -15.92
N GLN A 156 11.96 3.40 -14.72
CA GLN A 156 13.13 2.87 -14.03
C GLN A 156 12.83 1.49 -13.39
N PRO A 157 13.77 0.56 -13.42
CA PRO A 157 15.14 0.60 -14.01
C PRO A 157 15.16 0.63 -15.54
N HIS A 158 14.08 0.29 -16.20
CA HIS A 158 13.74 0.43 -17.61
C HIS A 158 12.27 0.77 -17.75
N SER A 159 11.79 1.14 -18.93
CA SER A 159 10.39 1.49 -19.14
C SER A 159 9.50 0.24 -19.13
N PHE A 160 8.45 0.27 -18.30
CA PHE A 160 7.45 -0.80 -18.23
C PHE A 160 6.08 -0.28 -17.73
N MET A 161 5.04 -1.07 -17.93
CA MET A 161 3.69 -0.76 -17.48
C MET A 161 3.34 -1.57 -16.25
N THR A 162 2.74 -0.92 -15.27
CA THR A 162 2.20 -1.55 -14.05
C THR A 162 0.69 -1.43 -14.06
N ARG A 163 -0.03 -2.54 -13.92
CA ARG A 163 -1.47 -2.49 -13.70
C ARG A 163 -1.74 -2.10 -12.25
N CYS A 164 -2.45 -1.01 -12.05
CA CYS A 164 -2.80 -0.47 -10.74
C CYS A 164 -4.33 -0.38 -10.59
N PHE A 165 -4.81 -0.38 -9.36
CA PHE A 165 -6.17 0.07 -9.08
C PHE A 165 -6.33 1.53 -9.48
N THR A 166 -7.54 1.93 -9.90
CA THR A 166 -7.84 3.35 -10.10
C THR A 166 -7.86 4.10 -8.76
N LEU A 167 -7.70 5.41 -8.80
CA LEU A 167 -7.71 6.22 -7.56
C LEU A 167 -9.00 6.07 -6.74
N PRO A 168 -10.22 6.04 -7.34
CA PRO A 168 -11.45 5.79 -6.59
C PRO A 168 -11.46 4.45 -5.85
N ASP A 169 -10.94 3.39 -6.47
CA ASP A 169 -10.85 2.05 -5.87
C ASP A 169 -9.79 1.99 -4.77
N LEU A 170 -8.64 2.65 -4.96
CA LEU A 170 -7.63 2.81 -3.90
C LEU A 170 -8.22 3.52 -2.69
N PHE A 171 -9.03 4.55 -2.92
CA PHE A 171 -9.71 5.28 -1.87
C PHE A 171 -10.73 4.40 -1.14
N ALA A 172 -11.54 3.63 -1.86
CA ALA A 172 -12.49 2.67 -1.29
C ALA A 172 -11.80 1.66 -0.36
N GLY A 173 -10.71 1.07 -0.81
CA GLY A 173 -9.90 0.15 -0.01
C GLY A 173 -9.33 0.80 1.25
N LYS A 174 -8.90 2.06 1.16
CA LYS A 174 -8.38 2.83 2.28
C LYS A 174 -9.48 3.18 3.29
N MET A 175 -10.67 3.56 2.83
CA MET A 175 -11.79 3.89 3.71
C MET A 175 -12.34 2.67 4.42
N HIS A 176 -12.42 1.53 3.73
CA HIS A 176 -12.73 0.27 4.40
C HIS A 176 -11.74 -0.02 5.54
N ALA A 177 -10.44 0.13 5.29
CA ALA A 177 -9.43 -0.09 6.32
C ALA A 177 -9.55 0.90 7.49
N LEU A 178 -9.81 2.19 7.23
CA LEU A 178 -9.93 3.24 8.25
C LEU A 178 -11.14 2.99 9.15
N VAL A 179 -12.28 2.62 8.58
CA VAL A 179 -13.55 2.45 9.31
C VAL A 179 -13.58 1.12 10.08
N TYR A 180 -13.18 0.02 9.43
CA TYR A 180 -13.44 -1.32 9.96
C TYR A 180 -12.24 -1.99 10.65
N ARG A 181 -11.04 -1.41 10.52
CA ARG A 181 -9.87 -2.00 11.17
C ARG A 181 -9.96 -1.82 12.69
N ALA A 182 -10.35 -2.87 13.40
CA ALA A 182 -10.43 -2.89 14.86
C ALA A 182 -9.05 -3.20 15.45
N TRP A 183 -8.32 -2.18 15.83
CA TRP A 183 -7.10 -2.33 16.61
C TRP A 183 -7.45 -2.19 18.08
N LYS A 184 -7.36 -3.26 18.85
CA LYS A 184 -7.70 -3.21 20.29
C LYS A 184 -6.93 -2.13 21.06
N ASN A 185 -5.68 -1.82 20.65
CA ASN A 185 -4.81 -0.85 21.34
C ASN A 185 -3.89 -0.06 20.40
N ARG A 186 -4.13 -0.01 19.09
CA ARG A 186 -3.26 0.69 18.14
C ARG A 186 -4.07 1.31 17.01
N VAL A 187 -3.77 2.56 16.70
CA VAL A 187 -4.33 3.27 15.54
C VAL A 187 -3.28 3.30 14.44
N LYS A 188 -3.67 3.07 13.19
CA LYS A 188 -2.75 3.19 12.04
C LYS A 188 -2.88 4.61 11.45
N GLY A 189 -2.12 5.56 11.99
CA GLY A 189 -2.18 6.98 11.61
C GLY A 189 -1.96 7.23 10.12
N ARG A 190 -1.25 6.32 9.42
CA ARG A 190 -1.10 6.36 7.96
C ARG A 190 -2.44 6.35 7.21
N ASP A 191 -3.49 5.72 7.76
CA ASP A 191 -4.80 5.69 7.12
C ASP A 191 -5.47 7.07 7.16
N TRP A 192 -5.25 7.88 8.24
CA TRP A 192 -5.70 9.28 8.32
C TRP A 192 -4.95 10.18 7.34
N TYR A 193 -3.63 9.99 7.19
CA TYR A 193 -2.81 10.75 6.24
C TYR A 193 -3.29 10.51 4.80
N ASP A 194 -3.53 9.25 4.45
CA ASP A 194 -4.02 8.90 3.12
C ASP A 194 -5.44 9.44 2.89
N PHE A 195 -6.31 9.39 3.90
CA PHE A 195 -7.65 9.96 3.82
C PHE A 195 -7.61 11.46 3.52
N GLU A 196 -6.82 12.23 4.28
CA GLU A 196 -6.61 13.65 4.01
C GLU A 196 -6.09 13.88 2.59
N TRP A 197 -5.14 13.07 2.14
CA TRP A 197 -4.58 13.17 0.80
C TRP A 197 -5.66 13.01 -0.28
N TYR A 198 -6.53 11.99 -0.18
CA TYR A 198 -7.61 11.76 -1.15
C TYR A 198 -8.59 12.91 -1.19
N VAL A 199 -9.02 13.41 -0.03
CA VAL A 199 -9.96 14.54 0.06
C VAL A 199 -9.33 15.81 -0.54
N ARG A 200 -8.07 16.11 -0.21
CA ARG A 200 -7.33 17.27 -0.75
C ARG A 200 -7.20 17.23 -2.27
N HIS A 201 -7.07 16.05 -2.86
CA HIS A 201 -6.97 15.86 -4.31
C HIS A 201 -8.34 15.69 -4.99
N HIS A 202 -9.43 15.88 -4.24
CA HIS A 202 -10.80 15.74 -4.74
C HIS A 202 -11.10 14.40 -5.43
N VAL A 203 -10.42 13.35 -5.02
CA VAL A 203 -10.64 12.00 -5.55
C VAL A 203 -12.03 11.52 -5.11
N PRO A 204 -12.91 11.08 -6.03
CA PRO A 204 -14.15 10.43 -5.63
C PRO A 204 -13.86 9.03 -5.10
N LEU A 205 -14.72 8.53 -4.23
CA LEU A 205 -14.64 7.17 -3.69
C LEU A 205 -15.57 6.26 -4.49
N ASP A 206 -15.04 5.14 -5.03
CA ASP A 206 -15.88 4.11 -5.65
C ASP A 206 -16.67 3.38 -4.55
N PHE A 207 -17.96 3.76 -4.44
CA PHE A 207 -18.83 3.22 -3.40
C PHE A 207 -19.20 1.75 -3.66
N ALA A 208 -19.30 1.34 -4.94
CA ALA A 208 -19.62 -0.05 -5.27
C ALA A 208 -18.50 -1.00 -4.80
N HIS A 209 -17.24 -0.63 -5.00
CA HIS A 209 -16.11 -1.41 -4.50
C HIS A 209 -16.05 -1.39 -2.96
N LEU A 210 -16.31 -0.24 -2.31
CA LEU A 210 -16.38 -0.17 -0.85
C LEU A 210 -17.46 -1.12 -0.29
N ALA A 211 -18.67 -1.09 -0.87
CA ALA A 211 -19.78 -1.93 -0.42
C ALA A 211 -19.45 -3.43 -0.59
N GLU A 212 -18.82 -3.82 -1.71
CA GLU A 212 -18.37 -5.19 -1.91
C GLU A 212 -17.36 -5.63 -0.85
N ARG A 213 -16.43 -4.74 -0.46
CA ARG A 213 -15.47 -5.00 0.63
C ARG A 213 -16.18 -5.19 1.97
N CYS A 214 -17.16 -4.35 2.28
CA CYS A 214 -17.95 -4.47 3.51
C CYS A 214 -18.73 -5.78 3.53
N LYS A 215 -19.35 -6.15 2.43
CA LYS A 215 -20.10 -7.41 2.29
C LYS A 215 -19.19 -8.63 2.48
N GLN A 216 -18.05 -8.68 1.80
CA GLN A 216 -17.15 -9.83 1.84
C GLN A 216 -16.45 -9.97 3.20
N PHE A 217 -16.01 -8.88 3.82
CA PHE A 217 -15.16 -8.94 5.02
C PHE A 217 -15.89 -8.72 6.32
N ASN A 218 -17.00 -7.98 6.30
CA ASN A 218 -17.76 -7.63 7.49
C ASN A 218 -19.14 -8.26 7.50
N HIS A 219 -19.55 -8.94 6.40
CA HIS A 219 -20.89 -9.49 6.20
C HIS A 219 -21.99 -8.43 6.38
N GLU A 220 -21.70 -7.23 5.88
CA GLU A 220 -22.53 -6.05 6.02
C GLU A 220 -22.87 -5.45 4.65
N ASP A 221 -24.17 -5.33 4.37
CA ASP A 221 -24.68 -4.52 3.27
C ASP A 221 -24.81 -3.07 3.77
N ILE A 222 -23.97 -2.17 3.24
CA ILE A 222 -23.88 -0.78 3.70
C ILE A 222 -24.47 0.19 2.69
N THR A 223 -25.16 1.23 3.15
CA THR A 223 -25.59 2.36 2.30
C THR A 223 -24.60 3.52 2.37
N PRO A 224 -24.63 4.46 1.41
CA PRO A 224 -23.81 5.67 1.45
C PRO A 224 -23.95 6.47 2.76
N GLU A 225 -25.16 6.58 3.28
CA GLU A 225 -25.46 7.31 4.52
C GLU A 225 -24.84 6.60 5.73
N GLN A 226 -25.03 5.29 5.83
CA GLN A 226 -24.45 4.48 6.89
C GLN A 226 -22.92 4.51 6.87
N PHE A 227 -22.32 4.48 5.67
CA PHE A 227 -20.87 4.64 5.54
C PHE A 227 -20.41 6.00 6.08
N LYS A 228 -21.06 7.09 5.71
CA LYS A 228 -20.71 8.44 6.19
C LYS A 228 -20.86 8.57 7.72
N GLU A 229 -21.88 7.98 8.28
CA GLU A 229 -22.07 7.95 9.73
C GLU A 229 -20.94 7.21 10.44
N LYS A 230 -20.62 5.97 9.99
CA LYS A 230 -19.50 5.17 10.53
C LYS A 230 -18.16 5.87 10.39
N LEU A 231 -17.91 6.51 9.24
CA LEU A 231 -16.69 7.28 9.02
C LEU A 231 -16.57 8.43 10.02
N LYS A 232 -17.63 9.24 10.19
CA LYS A 232 -17.66 10.35 11.18
C LYS A 232 -17.49 9.86 12.60
N GLU A 233 -18.16 8.80 12.99
CA GLU A 233 -18.00 8.18 14.31
C GLU A 233 -16.54 7.77 14.54
N ARG A 234 -15.93 7.07 13.57
CA ARG A 234 -14.53 6.65 13.66
C ARG A 234 -13.57 7.82 13.79
N LEU A 235 -13.79 8.89 13.04
CA LEU A 235 -12.94 10.09 13.04
C LEU A 235 -13.11 10.93 14.32
N SER A 236 -14.33 11.02 14.85
CA SER A 236 -14.63 11.80 16.07
C SER A 236 -14.14 11.13 17.35
N THR A 237 -14.01 9.79 17.38
CA THR A 237 -13.65 9.02 18.57
C THR A 237 -12.19 8.59 18.64
N ALA A 238 -11.40 8.83 17.59
CA ALA A 238 -10.01 8.39 17.52
C ALA A 238 -9.12 9.17 18.50
N ASP A 239 -8.14 8.46 19.10
CA ASP A 239 -7.08 9.11 19.87
C ASP A 239 -6.07 9.77 18.92
N MET A 240 -6.22 11.09 18.72
CA MET A 240 -5.35 11.87 17.83
C MET A 240 -3.89 11.88 18.24
N LYS A 241 -3.55 11.66 19.51
CA LYS A 241 -2.15 11.54 19.94
C LYS A 241 -1.53 10.28 19.39
N GLN A 242 -2.24 9.16 19.47
CA GLN A 242 -1.79 7.90 18.88
C GLN A 242 -1.75 7.96 17.34
N VAL A 243 -2.76 8.56 16.70
CA VAL A 243 -2.79 8.77 15.24
C VAL A 243 -1.55 9.53 14.77
N LYS A 244 -1.24 10.67 15.39
CA LYS A 244 -0.06 11.48 15.06
C LYS A 244 1.25 10.72 15.32
N ALA A 245 1.37 10.05 16.45
CA ALA A 245 2.58 9.29 16.81
C ALA A 245 2.87 8.14 15.82
N ASP A 246 1.83 7.44 15.35
CA ASP A 246 1.98 6.32 14.40
C ASP A 246 2.44 6.80 13.02
N VAL A 247 1.93 7.95 12.53
CA VAL A 247 2.26 8.44 11.20
C VAL A 247 3.56 9.24 11.14
N LEU A 248 3.96 9.85 12.24
CA LEU A 248 5.11 10.76 12.31
C LEU A 248 6.40 10.23 11.67
N PRO A 249 6.79 8.94 11.84
CA PRO A 249 8.00 8.40 11.22
C PRO A 249 7.97 8.35 9.69
N PHE A 250 6.79 8.48 9.08
CA PHE A 250 6.58 8.38 7.64
C PHE A 250 6.41 9.73 6.95
N VAL A 251 6.25 10.81 7.72
CA VAL A 251 5.95 12.15 7.21
C VAL A 251 7.23 12.96 7.03
N ARG A 252 7.37 13.65 5.88
CA ARG A 252 8.54 14.50 5.61
C ARG A 252 8.55 15.77 6.45
N ASN A 253 7.37 16.38 6.63
CA ASN A 253 7.22 17.63 7.37
C ASN A 253 6.25 17.42 8.55
N PRO A 254 6.77 17.23 9.77
CA PRO A 254 5.93 17.02 10.97
C PRO A 254 4.90 18.14 11.23
N LYS A 255 5.16 19.37 10.77
CA LYS A 255 4.24 20.50 10.95
C LYS A 255 2.90 20.33 10.21
N GLU A 256 2.85 19.45 9.20
CA GLU A 256 1.60 19.10 8.53
C GLU A 256 0.56 18.50 9.49
N LEU A 257 1.03 17.87 10.57
CA LEU A 257 0.17 17.22 11.56
C LEU A 257 -0.38 18.21 12.64
N ASP A 258 0.04 19.47 12.65
CA ASP A 258 -0.34 20.43 13.71
C ASP A 258 -1.84 20.72 13.68
N ILE A 259 -2.44 20.82 12.49
CA ILE A 259 -3.87 21.08 12.29
C ILE A 259 -4.75 19.86 12.65
N TRP A 260 -4.19 18.67 12.73
CA TRP A 260 -4.96 17.45 12.92
C TRP A 260 -5.69 17.43 14.27
N SER A 261 -7.00 17.33 14.21
CA SER A 261 -7.93 17.14 15.33
C SER A 261 -9.10 16.27 14.86
N ASN A 262 -9.88 15.77 15.79
CA ASN A 262 -11.10 15.06 15.44
C ASN A 262 -12.04 15.91 14.61
N ASP A 263 -12.26 17.18 15.01
CA ASP A 263 -13.11 18.11 14.28
C ASP A 263 -12.60 18.39 12.87
N TYR A 264 -11.28 18.51 12.68
CA TYR A 264 -10.67 18.65 11.36
C TYR A 264 -11.03 17.45 10.46
N PHE A 265 -10.87 16.25 10.95
CA PHE A 265 -11.17 15.05 10.16
C PHE A 265 -12.66 14.83 9.91
N VAL A 266 -13.53 15.22 10.85
CA VAL A 266 -14.99 15.19 10.65
C VAL A 266 -15.39 16.17 9.52
N GLN A 267 -14.79 17.36 9.46
CA GLN A 267 -15.00 18.31 8.35
C GLN A 267 -14.54 17.73 7.01
N LEU A 268 -13.41 17.02 6.97
CA LEU A 268 -12.95 16.32 5.76
C LEU A 268 -13.94 15.24 5.32
N ALA A 269 -14.59 14.55 6.26
CA ALA A 269 -15.59 13.51 5.93
C ALA A 269 -16.79 14.10 5.16
N ASP A 270 -17.18 15.36 5.44
CA ASP A 270 -18.25 16.05 4.72
C ASP A 270 -17.88 16.37 3.26
N MET A 271 -16.58 16.43 2.95
CA MET A 271 -16.07 16.70 1.59
C MET A 271 -15.94 15.43 0.74
N VAL A 272 -16.12 14.26 1.31
CA VAL A 272 -16.02 12.98 0.57
C VAL A 272 -17.12 12.90 -0.49
N ARG A 273 -16.70 12.71 -1.73
CA ARG A 273 -17.59 12.47 -2.87
C ARG A 273 -17.64 10.97 -3.15
N LEU A 274 -18.82 10.44 -3.37
CA LEU A 274 -19.06 9.05 -3.78
C LEU A 274 -19.39 9.02 -5.26
N GLU A 275 -18.90 8.00 -5.99
CA GLU A 275 -19.27 7.68 -7.37
C GLU A 275 -19.77 6.24 -7.49
#